data_994a77df70d45ea37c28789714546d82
#
_entry.id   994a77df70d45ea37c28789714546d82
#
_cell.length_a   1.000
_cell.length_b   1.000
_cell.length_c   1.000
_cell.angle_alpha   90.00
_cell.angle_beta   90.00
_cell.angle_gamma   90.00
#
_symmetry.space_group_name_H-M   'P 1'
#
loop_
_entity.id
_entity.type
_entity.pdbx_description
1 polymer ?
#
loop_
_entity_poly.entity_id
_entity_poly.type
_entity_poly.pdbx_seq_one_letter_code
_entity_poly.pdbx_strand_id
1 'polypeptide(L)'
;MTEATKPDGSRAGGCQCGAVRFRIHGKLGRASICHCRMCQKAFGGFFGPLVSAPADGVEWTRGEPKYFQSSVNIDRGFCENCGTPLTYRTPESLDIAIGAFDEREDLVPQVQVNHKFRLPWVEKIFDAPAHNDANYYARQEQIISFQHPDHDTENWPEKGLHL
;
A
#
# COMPACT_ATOMS: atom_id res chain seq x y z
N MET A 1 -4.45 23.31 -0.80
CA MET A 1 -4.29 21.86 -0.62
C MET A 1 -3.62 21.68 0.73
N THR A 2 -4.37 21.29 1.73
CA THR A 2 -3.92 21.17 3.12
C THR A 2 -3.17 19.86 3.27
N GLU A 3 -1.93 19.95 3.77
CA GLU A 3 -1.16 18.79 4.22
C GLU A 3 -1.99 18.01 5.25
N ALA A 4 -2.37 16.81 4.88
CA ALA A 4 -3.10 15.88 5.75
C ALA A 4 -2.15 15.06 6.65
N THR A 5 -1.14 15.70 7.18
CA THR A 5 -0.30 15.14 8.25
C THR A 5 -0.91 15.51 9.61
N LYS A 6 -1.01 14.52 10.50
CA LYS A 6 -1.39 14.79 11.89
C LYS A 6 -0.43 15.85 12.49
N PRO A 7 -0.83 16.58 13.54
CA PRO A 7 -0.01 17.64 14.16
C PRO A 7 1.39 17.19 14.59
N ASP A 8 1.60 15.89 14.78
CA ASP A 8 2.88 15.26 15.14
C ASP A 8 3.70 14.77 13.93
N GLY A 9 3.23 15.03 12.71
CA GLY A 9 3.90 14.60 11.47
C GLY A 9 3.81 13.10 11.20
N SER A 10 3.03 12.34 11.97
CA SER A 10 2.86 10.90 11.77
C SER A 10 1.88 10.58 10.65
N ARG A 11 2.07 9.42 10.00
CA ARG A 11 1.18 8.87 8.96
C ARG A 11 0.68 7.51 9.37
N ALA A 12 -0.61 7.26 9.18
CA ALA A 12 -1.24 5.98 9.44
C ALA A 12 -1.52 5.21 8.15
N GLY A 13 -1.76 3.91 8.29
CA GLY A 13 -2.15 3.04 7.21
C GLY A 13 -2.38 1.62 7.67
N GLY A 14 -2.67 0.73 6.74
CA GLY A 14 -2.88 -0.68 7.04
C GLY A 14 -3.33 -1.51 5.85
N CYS A 15 -3.78 -2.71 6.14
CA CYS A 15 -4.30 -3.62 5.13
C CYS A 15 -5.77 -3.34 4.82
N GLN A 16 -6.26 -3.86 3.71
CA GLN A 16 -7.65 -3.68 3.28
C GLN A 16 -8.67 -4.10 4.33
N CYS A 17 -8.45 -5.20 5.05
CA CYS A 17 -9.40 -5.68 6.06
C CYS A 17 -9.20 -5.07 7.45
N GLY A 18 -8.21 -4.19 7.67
CA GLY A 18 -7.94 -3.54 8.94
C GLY A 18 -7.32 -4.43 10.04
N ALA A 19 -7.03 -5.71 9.75
CA ALA A 19 -6.41 -6.60 10.73
C ALA A 19 -4.96 -6.21 11.05
N VAL A 20 -4.27 -5.56 10.10
CA VAL A 20 -2.94 -4.99 10.29
C VAL A 20 -3.02 -3.49 10.07
N ARG A 21 -2.61 -2.72 11.10
CA ARG A 21 -2.53 -1.26 11.05
C ARG A 21 -1.15 -0.82 11.51
N PHE A 22 -0.68 0.29 10.96
CA PHE A 22 0.59 0.88 11.33
C PHE A 22 0.50 2.40 11.47
N ARG A 23 1.48 2.95 12.18
CA ARG A 23 1.77 4.38 12.24
C ARG A 23 3.25 4.59 11.96
N ILE A 24 3.55 5.55 11.10
CA ILE A 24 4.92 5.94 10.80
C ILE A 24 5.20 7.26 11.51
N HIS A 25 6.23 7.26 12.33
CA HIS A 25 6.77 8.42 13.02
C HIS A 25 7.99 8.94 12.28
N GLY A 26 8.09 10.25 12.13
CA GLY A 26 9.19 10.89 11.43
C GLY A 26 9.01 10.97 9.90
N LYS A 27 10.04 11.49 9.25
CA LYS A 27 10.01 11.80 7.82
C LYS A 27 10.19 10.55 6.98
N LEU A 28 9.26 10.31 6.06
CA LEU A 28 9.41 9.31 5.02
C LEU A 28 10.58 9.64 4.09
N GLY A 29 11.25 8.60 3.62
CA GLY A 29 12.28 8.70 2.61
C GLY A 29 11.72 8.80 1.20
N ARG A 30 12.51 8.33 0.24
CA ARG A 30 12.15 8.43 -1.17
C ARG A 30 11.06 7.42 -1.56
N ALA A 31 10.02 7.91 -2.23
CA ALA A 31 9.02 7.07 -2.88
C ALA A 31 9.51 6.58 -4.24
N SER A 32 9.21 5.34 -4.59
CA SER A 32 9.66 4.69 -5.81
C SER A 32 8.62 3.72 -6.37
N ILE A 33 8.74 3.41 -7.67
CA ILE A 33 8.08 2.25 -8.28
C ILE A 33 9.14 1.28 -8.78
N CYS A 34 8.99 0.00 -8.44
CA CYS A 34 9.92 -1.06 -8.83
C CYS A 34 9.30 -1.97 -9.89
N HIS A 35 9.94 -2.05 -11.06
CA HIS A 35 9.46 -2.84 -12.20
C HIS A 35 9.94 -4.29 -12.22
N CYS A 36 10.73 -4.75 -11.24
CA CYS A 36 11.22 -6.13 -11.25
C CYS A 36 10.06 -7.15 -11.16
N ARG A 37 10.28 -8.34 -11.73
CA ARG A 37 9.24 -9.37 -11.78
C ARG A 37 8.73 -9.79 -10.40
N MET A 38 9.60 -9.81 -9.39
CA MET A 38 9.20 -10.11 -8.00
C MET A 38 8.22 -9.06 -7.46
N CYS A 39 8.47 -7.76 -7.69
CA CYS A 39 7.54 -6.70 -7.29
C CYS A 39 6.22 -6.79 -8.04
N GLN A 40 6.25 -7.02 -9.36
CA GLN A 40 5.02 -7.22 -10.13
C GLN A 40 4.16 -8.36 -9.55
N LYS A 41 4.78 -9.50 -9.21
CA LYS A 41 4.06 -10.63 -8.61
C LYS A 41 3.56 -10.35 -7.19
N ALA A 42 4.39 -9.73 -6.35
CA ALA A 42 4.05 -9.47 -4.96
C ALA A 42 2.89 -8.47 -4.83
N PHE A 43 2.79 -7.53 -5.75
CA PHE A 43 1.72 -6.52 -5.77
C PHE A 43 0.55 -6.88 -6.72
N GLY A 44 0.67 -7.95 -7.50
CA GLY A 44 -0.36 -8.32 -8.49
C GLY A 44 -0.57 -7.24 -9.56
N GLY A 45 0.46 -6.41 -9.83
CA GLY A 45 0.36 -5.24 -10.69
C GLY A 45 1.54 -5.10 -11.66
N PHE A 46 1.68 -3.94 -12.24
CA PHE A 46 2.70 -3.64 -13.27
C PHE A 46 4.04 -3.23 -12.67
N PHE A 47 4.02 -2.82 -11.42
CA PHE A 47 5.16 -2.41 -10.57
C PHE A 47 4.79 -2.54 -9.11
N GLY A 48 5.77 -2.44 -8.22
CA GLY A 48 5.56 -2.32 -6.77
C GLY A 48 5.81 -0.88 -6.32
N PRO A 49 4.79 -0.14 -5.85
CA PRO A 49 4.94 1.21 -5.33
C PRO A 49 5.35 1.15 -3.86
N LEU A 50 6.50 1.75 -3.52
CA LEU A 50 7.10 1.66 -2.20
C LEU A 50 7.63 3.04 -1.77
N VAL A 51 7.60 3.31 -0.47
CA VAL A 51 8.23 4.46 0.15
C VAL A 51 9.04 4.02 1.36
N SER A 52 10.27 4.54 1.49
CA SER A 52 11.15 4.16 2.59
C SER A 52 10.64 4.75 3.91
N ALA A 53 10.52 3.91 4.93
CA ALA A 53 10.20 4.32 6.29
C ALA A 53 11.47 4.65 7.08
N PRO A 54 11.40 5.52 8.11
CA PRO A 54 12.49 5.70 9.06
C PRO A 54 12.82 4.39 9.78
N ALA A 55 14.10 4.14 10.07
CA ALA A 55 14.58 2.86 10.62
C ALA A 55 13.81 2.41 11.88
N ASP A 56 13.55 3.33 12.79
CA ASP A 56 12.84 3.08 14.07
C ASP A 56 11.46 3.76 14.11
N GLY A 57 10.93 4.14 12.94
CA GLY A 57 9.71 4.95 12.86
C GLY A 57 8.43 4.18 12.63
N VAL A 58 8.48 2.85 12.50
CA VAL A 58 7.29 2.03 12.20
C VAL A 58 6.74 1.42 13.48
N GLU A 59 5.53 1.78 13.83
CA GLU A 59 4.74 1.23 14.92
C GLU A 59 3.58 0.41 14.34
N TRP A 60 3.45 -0.86 14.71
CA TRP A 60 2.28 -1.68 14.39
C TRP A 60 1.21 -1.43 15.45
N THR A 61 0.19 -0.65 15.12
CA THR A 61 -0.87 -0.23 16.04
C THR A 61 -1.99 -1.28 16.19
N ARG A 62 -2.07 -2.21 15.24
CA ARG A 62 -2.96 -3.38 15.29
C ARG A 62 -2.37 -4.51 14.47
N GLY A 63 -2.27 -5.71 15.04
CA GLY A 63 -1.70 -6.87 14.39
C GLY A 63 -0.29 -6.62 13.84
N GLU A 64 0.25 -7.58 13.11
CA GLU A 64 1.55 -7.47 12.44
C GLU A 64 1.51 -8.16 11.09
N PRO A 65 2.32 -7.75 10.12
CA PRO A 65 2.44 -8.45 8.84
C PRO A 65 3.01 -9.86 9.04
N LYS A 66 2.50 -10.81 8.29
CA LYS A 66 3.19 -12.06 8.07
C LYS A 66 4.26 -11.87 6.98
N TYR A 67 5.39 -12.54 7.15
CA TYR A 67 6.52 -12.39 6.24
C TYR A 67 6.81 -13.68 5.48
N PHE A 68 7.26 -13.52 4.23
CA PHE A 68 7.94 -14.60 3.52
C PHE A 68 9.25 -14.09 2.93
N GLN A 69 10.25 -14.98 2.90
CA GLN A 69 11.53 -14.67 2.29
C GLN A 69 11.41 -14.72 0.76
N SER A 70 11.50 -13.57 0.15
CA SER A 70 11.31 -13.38 -1.29
C SER A 70 12.63 -13.55 -2.07
N SER A 71 13.77 -13.36 -1.40
CA SER A 71 15.12 -13.65 -1.89
C SER A 71 16.10 -13.73 -0.71
N VAL A 72 17.38 -13.94 -0.95
CA VAL A 72 18.40 -14.18 0.10
C VAL A 72 18.35 -13.16 1.24
N ASN A 73 18.16 -11.87 0.92
CA ASN A 73 18.17 -10.77 1.90
C ASN A 73 16.89 -9.93 1.89
N ILE A 74 15.79 -10.46 1.35
CA ILE A 74 14.56 -9.71 1.19
C ILE A 74 13.39 -10.49 1.73
N ASP A 75 12.73 -9.90 2.72
CA ASP A 75 11.44 -10.34 3.23
C ASP A 75 10.33 -9.41 2.74
N ARG A 76 9.15 -9.98 2.49
CA ARG A 76 7.95 -9.23 2.15
C ARG A 76 6.88 -9.50 3.19
N GLY A 77 6.36 -8.42 3.75
CA GLY A 77 5.25 -8.47 4.70
C GLY A 77 3.91 -8.25 4.00
N PHE A 78 2.93 -9.02 4.43
CA PHE A 78 1.55 -8.96 3.92
C PHE A 78 0.56 -9.29 5.03
N CYS A 79 -0.69 -8.88 4.86
CA CYS A 79 -1.76 -9.29 5.75
C CYS A 79 -2.16 -10.74 5.45
N GLU A 80 -2.09 -11.64 6.43
CA GLU A 80 -2.47 -13.04 6.22
C GLU A 80 -3.99 -13.24 5.99
N ASN A 81 -4.83 -12.31 6.44
CA ASN A 81 -6.28 -12.41 6.30
C ASN A 81 -6.78 -11.98 4.91
N CYS A 82 -6.25 -10.86 4.37
CA CYS A 82 -6.75 -10.30 3.11
C CYS A 82 -5.72 -10.25 1.97
N GLY A 83 -4.46 -10.65 2.25
CA GLY A 83 -3.40 -10.68 1.25
C GLY A 83 -2.81 -9.32 0.87
N THR A 84 -3.23 -8.21 1.47
CA THR A 84 -2.68 -6.89 1.16
C THR A 84 -1.17 -6.87 1.35
N PRO A 85 -0.36 -6.55 0.32
CA PRO A 85 1.07 -6.37 0.47
C PRO A 85 1.34 -5.09 1.27
N LEU A 86 2.22 -5.18 2.28
CA LEU A 86 2.46 -4.09 3.23
C LEU A 86 3.91 -3.60 3.18
N THR A 87 4.88 -4.53 3.17
CA THR A 87 6.28 -4.16 3.33
C THR A 87 7.24 -4.86 2.38
N TYR A 88 8.36 -4.19 2.15
CA TYR A 88 9.57 -4.75 1.58
C TYR A 88 10.72 -4.47 2.55
N ARG A 89 11.35 -5.51 3.09
CA ARG A 89 12.35 -5.40 4.14
C ARG A 89 13.68 -5.99 3.66
N THR A 90 14.74 -5.23 3.86
CA THR A 90 16.13 -5.67 3.77
C THR A 90 16.79 -5.62 5.15
N PRO A 91 18.04 -6.09 5.34
CA PRO A 91 18.76 -5.90 6.60
C PRO A 91 18.93 -4.43 7.00
N GLU A 92 18.96 -3.50 6.01
CA GLU A 92 19.27 -2.09 6.23
C GLU A 92 18.05 -1.17 6.14
N SER A 93 16.91 -1.65 5.61
CA SER A 93 15.77 -0.79 5.32
C SER A 93 14.42 -1.49 5.42
N LEU A 94 13.41 -0.70 5.68
CA LEU A 94 12.00 -1.10 5.59
C LEU A 94 11.28 -0.11 4.69
N ASP A 95 10.71 -0.60 3.59
CA ASP A 95 9.85 0.17 2.73
C ASP A 95 8.39 -0.27 2.93
N ILE A 96 7.48 0.70 2.90
CA ILE A 96 6.04 0.47 3.04
C ILE A 96 5.37 0.62 1.66
N ALA A 97 4.40 -0.22 1.38
CA ALA A 97 3.57 -0.12 0.18
C ALA A 97 2.78 1.20 0.19
N ILE A 98 2.90 2.02 -0.86
CA ILE A 98 2.23 3.32 -0.93
C ILE A 98 0.72 3.18 -0.82
N GLY A 99 0.14 2.16 -1.47
CA GLY A 99 -1.30 1.91 -1.42
C GLY A 99 -1.84 1.47 -0.05
N ALA A 100 -0.97 1.20 0.93
CA ALA A 100 -1.36 0.84 2.29
C ALA A 100 -1.51 2.06 3.23
N PHE A 101 -1.11 3.25 2.81
CA PHE A 101 -1.34 4.47 3.59
C PHE A 101 -2.77 4.96 3.47
N ASP A 102 -3.31 5.50 4.56
CA ASP A 102 -4.63 6.14 4.58
C ASP A 102 -4.61 7.41 3.71
N GLU A 103 -3.56 8.23 3.89
CA GLU A 103 -3.30 9.45 3.13
C GLU A 103 -2.08 9.23 2.23
N ARG A 104 -2.28 9.15 0.91
CA ARG A 104 -1.27 8.74 -0.06
C ARG A 104 -1.12 9.66 -1.27
N GLU A 105 -1.95 10.68 -1.38
CA GLU A 105 -2.03 11.55 -2.55
C GLU A 105 -0.73 12.34 -2.80
N ASP A 106 0.02 12.62 -1.75
CA ASP A 106 1.31 13.31 -1.79
C ASP A 106 2.53 12.37 -1.84
N LEU A 107 2.31 11.05 -1.72
CA LEU A 107 3.37 10.04 -1.81
C LEU A 107 3.75 9.73 -3.26
N VAL A 108 4.10 10.78 -3.99
CA VAL A 108 4.41 10.68 -5.42
C VAL A 108 5.75 9.97 -5.63
N PRO A 109 5.81 8.86 -6.41
CA PRO A 109 7.07 8.20 -6.74
C PRO A 109 8.02 9.14 -7.49
N GLN A 110 9.24 9.27 -6.98
CA GLN A 110 10.29 10.16 -7.50
C GLN A 110 11.28 9.43 -8.41
N VAL A 111 11.25 8.09 -8.40
CA VAL A 111 12.21 7.25 -9.14
C VAL A 111 11.59 5.91 -9.55
N GLN A 112 12.05 5.43 -10.69
CA GLN A 112 11.73 4.08 -11.19
C GLN A 112 12.93 3.15 -10.97
N VAL A 113 12.73 2.09 -10.22
CA VAL A 113 13.74 1.08 -9.93
C VAL A 113 13.56 -0.12 -10.87
N ASN A 114 14.67 -0.72 -11.31
CA ASN A 114 14.66 -1.86 -12.22
C ASN A 114 13.91 -1.59 -13.56
N HIS A 115 14.06 -0.39 -14.08
CA HIS A 115 13.38 0.11 -15.27
C HIS A 115 13.49 -0.83 -16.50
N LYS A 116 14.60 -1.54 -16.66
CA LYS A 116 14.81 -2.50 -17.75
C LYS A 116 13.77 -3.65 -17.81
N PHE A 117 13.06 -3.91 -16.70
CA PHE A 117 12.01 -4.92 -16.63
C PHE A 117 10.60 -4.35 -16.75
N ARG A 118 10.49 -3.05 -17.03
CA ARG A 118 9.21 -2.40 -17.26
C ARG A 118 8.47 -3.05 -18.43
N LEU A 119 7.20 -3.32 -18.28
CA LEU A 119 6.37 -3.81 -19.37
C LEU A 119 6.25 -2.74 -20.45
N PRO A 120 6.36 -3.11 -21.74
CA PRO A 120 6.48 -2.14 -22.84
C PRO A 120 5.31 -1.15 -22.96
N TRP A 121 4.13 -1.55 -22.48
CA TRP A 121 2.90 -0.76 -22.59
C TRP A 121 2.60 0.11 -21.37
N VAL A 122 3.37 0.01 -20.26
CA VAL A 122 3.11 0.75 -19.02
C VAL A 122 3.09 2.28 -19.24
N GLU A 123 3.89 2.81 -20.14
CA GLU A 123 3.87 4.25 -20.44
C GLU A 123 2.53 4.72 -21.03
N LYS A 124 1.83 3.84 -21.71
CA LYS A 124 0.58 4.15 -22.42
C LYS A 124 -0.67 3.74 -21.64
N ILE A 125 -0.52 3.25 -20.40
CA ILE A 125 -1.66 2.73 -19.64
C ILE A 125 -2.72 3.80 -19.37
N PHE A 126 -2.29 5.05 -19.20
CA PHE A 126 -3.18 6.17 -18.93
C PHE A 126 -3.81 6.76 -20.20
N ASP A 127 -3.37 6.31 -21.39
CA ASP A 127 -4.01 6.64 -22.67
C ASP A 127 -5.23 5.75 -22.94
N ALA A 128 -5.43 4.69 -22.13
CA ALA A 128 -6.59 3.82 -22.25
C ALA A 128 -7.88 4.63 -21.99
N PRO A 129 -8.92 4.47 -22.83
CA PRO A 129 -10.17 5.20 -22.64
C PRO A 129 -10.83 4.84 -21.31
N ALA A 130 -11.41 5.85 -20.64
CA ALA A 130 -12.23 5.60 -19.47
C ALA A 130 -13.48 4.80 -19.86
N HIS A 131 -13.83 3.82 -19.03
CA HIS A 131 -15.08 3.08 -19.19
C HIS A 131 -16.24 3.92 -18.62
N ASN A 132 -17.15 4.37 -19.47
CA ASN A 132 -18.23 5.31 -19.13
C ASN A 132 -19.63 4.68 -19.35
N ASP A 133 -19.83 3.44 -18.93
CA ASP A 133 -21.12 2.77 -18.99
C ASP A 133 -21.93 3.04 -17.70
N ALA A 134 -23.05 3.75 -17.82
CA ALA A 134 -23.91 4.07 -16.69
C ALA A 134 -24.43 2.82 -15.94
N ASN A 135 -24.75 1.74 -16.66
CA ASN A 135 -25.20 0.50 -16.03
C ASN A 135 -24.06 -0.21 -15.26
N TYR A 136 -22.81 -0.06 -15.72
CA TYR A 136 -21.65 -0.55 -14.98
C TYR A 136 -21.52 0.20 -13.66
N TYR A 137 -21.56 1.53 -13.66
CA TYR A 137 -21.44 2.33 -12.44
C TYR A 137 -22.59 2.08 -11.47
N ALA A 138 -23.82 1.99 -11.94
CA ALA A 138 -24.97 1.64 -11.11
C ALA A 138 -24.84 0.27 -10.41
N ARG A 139 -24.17 -0.70 -11.05
CA ARG A 139 -23.85 -1.98 -10.40
C ARG A 139 -22.71 -1.83 -9.38
N GLN A 140 -21.72 -0.97 -9.64
CA GLN A 140 -20.63 -0.71 -8.68
C GLN A 140 -21.14 -0.05 -7.39
N GLU A 141 -22.12 0.84 -7.48
CA GLU A 141 -22.75 1.49 -6.31
C GLU A 141 -23.48 0.50 -5.38
N GLN A 142 -23.82 -0.69 -5.88
CA GLN A 142 -24.44 -1.76 -5.08
C GLN A 142 -23.43 -2.63 -4.33
N ILE A 143 -22.13 -2.46 -4.57
CA ILE A 143 -21.09 -3.23 -3.91
C ILE A 143 -20.91 -2.71 -2.49
N ILE A 144 -21.17 -3.56 -1.50
CA ILE A 144 -20.87 -3.28 -0.11
C ILE A 144 -19.38 -3.55 0.12
N SER A 145 -18.61 -2.52 0.39
CA SER A 145 -17.19 -2.66 0.69
C SER A 145 -16.96 -3.08 2.14
N PHE A 146 -16.10 -4.07 2.33
CA PHE A 146 -15.54 -4.43 3.64
C PHE A 146 -14.14 -3.86 3.85
N GLN A 147 -13.75 -2.85 3.08
CA GLN A 147 -12.50 -2.16 3.27
C GLN A 147 -12.52 -1.38 4.58
N HIS A 148 -11.45 -1.50 5.34
CA HIS A 148 -11.21 -0.64 6.51
C HIS A 148 -11.17 0.83 6.06
N PRO A 149 -11.83 1.76 6.77
CA PRO A 149 -11.79 3.18 6.43
C PRO A 149 -10.35 3.74 6.53
N ASP A 150 -10.07 4.78 5.75
CA ASP A 150 -8.76 5.43 5.70
C ASP A 150 -8.54 6.34 6.94
N HIS A 151 -8.73 5.77 8.14
CA HIS A 151 -8.43 6.36 9.45
C HIS A 151 -8.39 5.29 10.54
N ASP A 152 -7.79 5.60 11.69
CA ASP A 152 -7.75 4.67 12.81
C ASP A 152 -9.14 4.44 13.41
N THR A 153 -9.44 3.19 13.77
CA THR A 153 -10.68 2.78 14.43
C THR A 153 -10.37 2.02 15.72
N GLU A 154 -11.21 2.17 16.76
CA GLU A 154 -11.08 1.38 17.99
C GLU A 154 -11.43 -0.09 17.75
N ASN A 155 -12.50 -0.31 17.00
CA ASN A 155 -13.01 -1.65 16.67
C ASN A 155 -13.21 -1.79 15.17
N TRP A 156 -12.75 -2.90 14.62
CA TRP A 156 -12.98 -3.28 13.22
C TRP A 156 -12.92 -4.80 13.07
N PRO A 157 -13.80 -5.44 12.30
CA PRO A 157 -14.95 -4.80 11.64
C PRO A 157 -15.97 -4.26 12.64
N GLU A 158 -16.78 -3.29 12.21
CA GLU A 158 -17.92 -2.83 12.99
C GLU A 158 -18.89 -4.00 13.25
N LYS A 159 -19.60 -3.98 14.38
CA LYS A 159 -20.52 -5.05 14.76
C LYS A 159 -21.54 -5.31 13.63
N GLY A 160 -21.53 -6.53 13.10
CA GLY A 160 -22.42 -6.97 12.03
C GLY A 160 -21.75 -7.14 10.66
N LEU A 161 -20.51 -6.71 10.48
CA LEU A 161 -19.70 -7.08 9.32
C LEU A 161 -18.98 -8.41 9.62
N HIS A 162 -19.29 -9.44 8.87
CA HIS A 162 -18.58 -10.72 8.91
C HIS A 162 -17.49 -10.73 7.84
N LEU A 163 -16.22 -10.69 8.26
CA LEU A 163 -15.05 -10.91 7.40
C LEU A 163 -14.71 -12.40 7.33
#